data_781be067eeb2b631e65f36d0cce10dc3
#
_entry.id   781be067eeb2b631e65f36d0cce10dc3
#
_cell.length_a   1.000
_cell.length_b   1.000
_cell.length_c   1.000
_cell.angle_alpha   90.00
_cell.angle_beta   90.00
_cell.angle_gamma   90.00
#
_symmetry.space_group_name_H-M   'P 1'
#
loop_
_entity.id
_entity.type
_entity.pdbx_description
1 polymer ?
#
loop_
_entity_poly.entity_id
_entity_poly.type
_entity_poly.pdbx_seq_one_letter_code
_entity_poly.pdbx_strand_id
1 'polypeptide(L)'
;KTTIIFCLITKIIFCQNFTIARINYGGGGDWYSDPSSLPNLLDYLSKNTPMSVISKEARVKVTDPNANHFPYLYLTGHGNIKFTDEEVIALRSLLNNGAFLHADDNYGMDLSFRREMKKVYPNKDFIELPHDHDIFKSYYIFENGLPKIHEHDNKPPQALALFDDSRLIVLYTYESDLGDGWENPSVHDNPWEKREAALKMGVNIIYFALTQ
;
A
#
# COMPACT_ATOMS: atom_id res chain seq x y z
N LYS A 1 22.10 -44.49 22.90
CA LYS A 1 22.67 -43.50 21.95
C LYS A 1 21.47 -42.91 21.20
N THR A 2 21.09 -41.70 21.56
CA THR A 2 19.98 -40.97 20.94
C THR A 2 20.56 -40.08 19.84
N THR A 3 20.27 -40.43 18.60
CA THR A 3 20.69 -39.63 17.43
C THR A 3 19.72 -38.48 17.23
N ILE A 4 20.18 -37.25 17.49
CA ILE A 4 19.43 -36.01 17.23
C ILE A 4 19.64 -35.69 15.75
N ILE A 5 18.57 -35.84 14.95
CA ILE A 5 18.54 -35.41 13.56
C ILE A 5 18.27 -33.91 13.55
N PHE A 6 19.30 -33.11 13.24
CA PHE A 6 19.16 -31.67 12.98
C PHE A 6 18.56 -31.49 11.58
N CYS A 7 17.28 -31.18 11.52
CA CYS A 7 16.62 -30.82 10.26
C CYS A 7 17.04 -29.38 9.91
N LEU A 8 18.01 -29.23 9.01
CA LEU A 8 18.35 -27.95 8.43
C LEU A 8 17.22 -27.55 7.48
N ILE A 9 16.34 -26.67 7.94
CA ILE A 9 15.37 -25.98 7.07
C ILE A 9 16.16 -24.94 6.27
N THR A 10 16.60 -25.31 5.08
CA THR A 10 17.10 -24.36 4.09
C THR A 10 15.91 -23.49 3.64
N LYS A 11 15.81 -22.28 4.18
CA LYS A 11 14.95 -21.25 3.58
C LYS A 11 15.49 -20.98 2.16
N ILE A 12 14.80 -21.52 1.17
CA ILE A 12 14.98 -21.10 -0.22
C ILE A 12 14.44 -19.67 -0.27
N ILE A 13 15.34 -18.70 -0.16
CA ILE A 13 15.02 -17.30 -0.43
C ILE A 13 14.86 -17.22 -1.95
N PHE A 14 13.64 -17.29 -2.42
CA PHE A 14 13.32 -16.81 -3.76
C PHE A 14 13.65 -15.31 -3.77
N CYS A 15 14.78 -14.95 -4.33
CA CYS A 15 15.14 -13.56 -4.59
C CYS A 15 14.31 -13.07 -5.78
N GLN A 16 13.02 -12.93 -5.56
CA GLN A 16 12.14 -12.28 -6.53
C GLN A 16 12.25 -10.78 -6.30
N ASN A 17 12.70 -10.04 -7.30
CA ASN A 17 12.82 -8.60 -7.21
C ASN A 17 11.43 -8.00 -6.96
N PHE A 18 11.27 -7.28 -5.86
CA PHE A 18 10.02 -6.64 -5.48
C PHE A 18 9.74 -5.41 -6.35
N THR A 19 8.48 -5.20 -6.71
CA THR A 19 7.98 -3.91 -7.19
C THR A 19 6.53 -3.70 -6.77
N ILE A 20 6.07 -2.47 -6.86
CA ILE A 20 4.69 -2.07 -6.56
C ILE A 20 3.88 -2.08 -7.87
N ALA A 21 2.68 -2.64 -7.84
CA ALA A 21 1.75 -2.57 -8.95
C ALA A 21 0.70 -1.48 -8.72
N ARG A 22 0.77 -0.39 -9.48
CA ARG A 22 -0.24 0.66 -9.50
C ARG A 22 -1.47 0.17 -10.26
N ILE A 23 -2.64 0.27 -9.64
CA ILE A 23 -3.92 -0.12 -10.26
C ILE A 23 -4.40 0.96 -11.22
N ASN A 24 -4.62 0.58 -12.48
CA ASN A 24 -5.32 1.36 -13.48
C ASN A 24 -6.82 1.06 -13.37
N TYR A 25 -7.57 1.94 -12.71
CA TYR A 25 -9.01 1.82 -12.49
C TYR A 25 -9.81 2.72 -13.43
N GLY A 26 -11.09 2.42 -13.58
CA GLY A 26 -12.06 3.22 -14.34
C GLY A 26 -12.79 4.24 -13.46
N GLY A 27 -13.64 5.05 -14.08
CA GLY A 27 -14.52 5.99 -13.36
C GLY A 27 -14.19 7.47 -13.55
N GLY A 28 -13.06 7.78 -14.19
CA GLY A 28 -12.67 9.15 -14.52
C GLY A 28 -11.73 9.83 -13.51
N GLY A 29 -11.35 9.12 -12.44
CA GLY A 29 -10.28 9.58 -11.57
C GLY A 29 -8.90 9.35 -12.22
N ASP A 30 -7.91 10.11 -11.76
CA ASP A 30 -6.55 10.12 -12.32
C ASP A 30 -5.61 9.14 -11.61
N TRP A 31 -5.90 7.83 -11.73
CA TRP A 31 -5.08 6.73 -11.18
C TRP A 31 -3.57 6.86 -11.42
N TYR A 32 -3.17 7.70 -12.37
CA TYR A 32 -1.80 7.97 -12.78
C TYR A 32 -1.19 9.20 -12.10
N SER A 33 -1.90 9.82 -11.15
CA SER A 33 -1.37 10.97 -10.37
C SER A 33 -0.07 10.59 -9.65
N ASP A 34 0.66 11.58 -9.21
CA ASP A 34 1.93 11.44 -8.48
C ASP A 34 2.94 10.53 -9.20
N PRO A 35 3.34 10.90 -10.43
CA PRO A 35 4.09 9.99 -11.30
C PRO A 35 5.50 9.65 -10.80
N SER A 36 6.11 10.50 -9.95
CA SER A 36 7.42 10.24 -9.36
C SER A 36 7.35 9.55 -7.99
N SER A 37 6.16 9.45 -7.37
CA SER A 37 5.97 8.92 -6.02
C SER A 37 6.49 7.49 -5.85
N LEU A 38 5.96 6.55 -6.59
CA LEU A 38 6.36 5.14 -6.47
C LEU A 38 7.81 4.87 -6.91
N PRO A 39 8.34 5.47 -7.99
CA PRO A 39 9.77 5.38 -8.31
C PRO A 39 10.67 5.87 -7.16
N ASN A 40 10.34 6.98 -6.52
CA ASN A 40 11.10 7.51 -5.38
C ASN A 40 10.99 6.61 -4.14
N LEU A 41 9.79 6.08 -3.84
CA LEU A 41 9.62 5.12 -2.73
C LEU A 41 10.41 3.84 -2.98
N LEU A 42 10.39 3.29 -4.20
CA LEU A 42 11.16 2.09 -4.58
C LEU A 42 12.67 2.34 -4.51
N ASP A 43 13.14 3.51 -4.94
CA ASP A 43 14.54 3.93 -4.80
C ASP A 43 14.95 4.04 -3.32
N TYR A 44 14.10 4.68 -2.50
CA TYR A 44 14.33 4.79 -1.06
C TYR A 44 14.38 3.43 -0.38
N LEU A 45 13.45 2.54 -0.72
CA LEU A 45 13.40 1.16 -0.22
C LEU A 45 14.68 0.40 -0.55
N SER A 46 15.15 0.49 -1.81
CA SER A 46 16.37 -0.19 -2.26
C SER A 46 17.65 0.30 -1.57
N LYS A 47 17.70 1.59 -1.19
CA LYS A 47 18.88 2.21 -0.56
C LYS A 47 18.91 2.03 0.96
N ASN A 48 17.74 1.87 1.59
CA ASN A 48 17.61 1.91 3.04
C ASN A 48 17.20 0.56 3.66
N THR A 49 17.01 -0.48 2.83
CA THR A 49 16.64 -1.81 3.30
C THR A 49 17.39 -2.89 2.53
N PRO A 50 17.45 -4.13 3.03
CA PRO A 50 18.07 -5.25 2.30
C PRO A 50 17.22 -5.83 1.18
N MET A 51 16.08 -5.22 0.82
CA MET A 51 15.19 -5.75 -0.21
C MET A 51 15.78 -5.56 -1.61
N SER A 52 15.67 -6.60 -2.44
CA SER A 52 15.94 -6.49 -3.87
C SER A 52 14.73 -5.90 -4.59
N VAL A 53 14.89 -4.73 -5.20
CA VAL A 53 13.80 -3.92 -5.72
C VAL A 53 14.00 -3.58 -7.19
N ILE A 54 12.92 -3.64 -7.98
CA ILE A 54 12.85 -3.03 -9.30
C ILE A 54 12.44 -1.58 -9.13
N SER A 55 13.26 -0.65 -9.59
CA SER A 55 13.07 0.81 -9.39
C SER A 55 11.89 1.41 -10.15
N LYS A 56 11.18 0.63 -10.96
CA LYS A 56 10.03 1.07 -11.75
C LYS A 56 8.77 0.34 -11.30
N GLU A 57 7.69 1.10 -11.07
CA GLU A 57 6.37 0.53 -10.81
C GLU A 57 5.85 -0.31 -11.99
N ALA A 58 5.06 -1.33 -11.70
CA ALA A 58 4.19 -1.96 -12.68
C ALA A 58 2.86 -1.17 -12.74
N ARG A 59 2.19 -1.21 -13.89
CA ARG A 59 0.84 -0.64 -14.09
C ARG A 59 -0.05 -1.75 -14.56
N VAL A 60 -1.11 -2.05 -13.81
CA VAL A 60 -1.97 -3.21 -14.07
C VAL A 60 -3.45 -2.84 -13.96
N LYS A 61 -4.29 -3.49 -14.74
CA LYS A 61 -5.70 -3.65 -14.40
C LYS A 61 -5.83 -4.86 -13.48
N VAL A 62 -6.76 -4.83 -12.55
CA VAL A 62 -6.98 -5.98 -11.65
C VAL A 62 -7.41 -7.24 -12.39
N THR A 63 -7.89 -7.11 -13.62
CA THR A 63 -8.27 -8.20 -14.52
C THR A 63 -7.13 -8.72 -15.41
N ASP A 64 -5.95 -8.09 -15.36
CA ASP A 64 -4.81 -8.56 -16.14
C ASP A 64 -4.33 -9.94 -15.65
N PRO A 65 -4.00 -10.87 -16.56
CA PRO A 65 -3.59 -12.23 -16.18
C PRO A 65 -2.36 -12.29 -15.26
N ASN A 66 -1.49 -11.28 -15.33
CA ASN A 66 -0.27 -11.17 -14.53
C ASN A 66 -0.46 -10.38 -13.22
N ALA A 67 -1.65 -9.85 -12.94
CA ALA A 67 -1.90 -9.07 -11.71
C ALA A 67 -1.62 -9.89 -10.44
N ASN A 68 -1.81 -11.21 -10.49
CA ASN A 68 -1.54 -12.14 -9.38
C ASN A 68 -0.04 -12.34 -9.06
N HIS A 69 0.86 -11.83 -9.89
CA HIS A 69 2.31 -11.87 -9.61
C HIS A 69 2.75 -10.75 -8.65
N PHE A 70 1.89 -9.77 -8.37
CA PHE A 70 2.21 -8.63 -7.51
C PHE A 70 1.60 -8.79 -6.13
N PRO A 71 2.41 -9.00 -5.09
CA PRO A 71 1.92 -9.12 -3.72
C PRO A 71 1.43 -7.79 -3.13
N TYR A 72 1.85 -6.65 -3.73
CA TYR A 72 1.55 -5.31 -3.28
C TYR A 72 0.93 -4.48 -4.41
N LEU A 73 -0.34 -4.14 -4.22
CA LEU A 73 -1.12 -3.29 -5.11
C LEU A 73 -1.23 -1.89 -4.51
N TYR A 74 -1.11 -0.86 -5.33
CA TYR A 74 -1.25 0.53 -4.92
C TYR A 74 -2.35 1.22 -5.73
N LEU A 75 -3.18 2.00 -5.05
CA LEU A 75 -4.26 2.77 -5.64
C LEU A 75 -4.23 4.18 -5.06
N THR A 76 -4.23 5.18 -5.93
CA THR A 76 -4.34 6.60 -5.57
C THR A 76 -5.03 7.34 -6.70
N GLY A 77 -5.28 8.62 -6.52
CA GLY A 77 -5.82 9.53 -7.52
C GLY A 77 -6.89 10.46 -6.98
N HIS A 78 -7.21 11.49 -7.76
CA HIS A 78 -8.30 12.40 -7.46
C HIS A 78 -9.60 11.94 -8.12
N GLY A 79 -10.72 12.20 -7.45
CA GLY A 79 -12.04 12.04 -8.03
C GLY A 79 -12.61 10.63 -7.99
N ASN A 80 -13.33 10.24 -9.04
CA ASN A 80 -14.20 9.07 -8.96
C ASN A 80 -13.51 7.78 -9.37
N ILE A 81 -13.60 6.78 -8.50
CA ILE A 81 -13.22 5.39 -8.75
C ILE A 81 -14.49 4.60 -9.10
N LYS A 82 -14.43 3.76 -10.12
CA LYS A 82 -15.51 2.85 -10.48
C LYS A 82 -14.97 1.54 -10.99
N PHE A 83 -15.34 0.44 -10.33
CA PHE A 83 -15.06 -0.92 -10.77
C PHE A 83 -16.26 -1.51 -11.50
N THR A 84 -16.00 -2.26 -12.56
CA THR A 84 -16.97 -3.19 -13.16
C THR A 84 -17.17 -4.39 -12.25
N ASP A 85 -18.24 -5.18 -12.50
CA ASP A 85 -18.47 -6.41 -11.73
C ASP A 85 -17.31 -7.42 -11.89
N GLU A 86 -16.71 -7.48 -13.08
CA GLU A 86 -15.52 -8.30 -13.34
C GLU A 86 -14.32 -7.82 -12.51
N GLU A 87 -14.07 -6.52 -12.45
CA GLU A 87 -12.97 -5.94 -11.64
C GLU A 87 -13.19 -6.15 -10.15
N VAL A 88 -14.44 -6.09 -9.67
CA VAL A 88 -14.80 -6.39 -8.28
C VAL A 88 -14.45 -7.84 -7.92
N ILE A 89 -14.81 -8.79 -8.80
CA ILE A 89 -14.51 -10.22 -8.60
C ILE A 89 -12.99 -10.45 -8.65
N ALA A 90 -12.31 -9.87 -9.63
CA ALA A 90 -10.86 -10.00 -9.80
C ALA A 90 -10.09 -9.43 -8.61
N LEU A 91 -10.41 -8.20 -8.16
CA LEU A 91 -9.75 -7.59 -7.01
C LEU A 91 -9.96 -8.41 -5.73
N ARG A 92 -11.19 -8.88 -5.48
CA ARG A 92 -11.47 -9.78 -4.35
C ARG A 92 -10.64 -11.05 -4.42
N SER A 93 -10.52 -11.65 -5.60
CA SER A 93 -9.70 -12.85 -5.81
C SER A 93 -8.23 -12.60 -5.52
N LEU A 94 -7.65 -11.50 -6.02
CA LEU A 94 -6.27 -11.13 -5.76
C LEU A 94 -6.01 -10.98 -4.26
N LEU A 95 -6.86 -10.24 -3.56
CA LEU A 95 -6.73 -9.98 -2.11
C LEU A 95 -6.89 -11.27 -1.29
N ASN A 96 -7.86 -12.13 -1.60
CA ASN A 96 -8.05 -13.40 -0.92
C ASN A 96 -6.90 -14.39 -1.16
N ASN A 97 -6.19 -14.26 -2.30
CA ASN A 97 -5.04 -15.10 -2.65
C ASN A 97 -3.69 -14.53 -2.17
N GLY A 98 -3.69 -13.54 -1.29
CA GLY A 98 -2.47 -13.08 -0.62
C GLY A 98 -1.98 -11.70 -1.03
N ALA A 99 -2.56 -11.04 -2.03
CA ALA A 99 -2.20 -9.66 -2.33
C ALA A 99 -2.65 -8.71 -1.22
N PHE A 100 -1.94 -7.60 -1.11
CA PHE A 100 -2.25 -6.49 -0.21
C PHE A 100 -2.55 -5.25 -1.04
N LEU A 101 -3.63 -4.53 -0.72
CA LEU A 101 -3.96 -3.27 -1.35
C LEU A 101 -3.64 -2.11 -0.40
N HIS A 102 -2.76 -1.22 -0.81
CA HIS A 102 -2.59 0.10 -0.22
C HIS A 102 -3.34 1.13 -1.08
N ALA A 103 -4.38 1.72 -0.53
CA ALA A 103 -5.03 2.90 -1.09
C ALA A 103 -4.53 4.13 -0.35
N ASP A 104 -4.02 5.11 -1.07
CA ASP A 104 -3.53 6.37 -0.50
C ASP A 104 -4.45 7.50 -0.93
N ASP A 105 -4.94 8.25 0.05
CA ASP A 105 -5.92 9.30 -0.16
C ASP A 105 -5.28 10.51 -0.83
N ASN A 106 -5.56 10.64 -2.11
CA ASN A 106 -5.44 11.89 -2.81
C ASN A 106 -6.82 12.57 -2.82
N TYR A 107 -6.89 13.86 -2.68
CA TYR A 107 -8.13 14.59 -2.40
C TYR A 107 -9.30 14.23 -3.32
N GLY A 108 -10.44 13.89 -2.72
CA GLY A 108 -11.70 13.66 -3.42
C GLY A 108 -12.01 12.22 -3.82
N MET A 109 -11.17 11.23 -3.49
CA MET A 109 -11.45 9.82 -3.81
C MET A 109 -12.25 9.09 -2.72
N ASP A 110 -12.30 9.57 -1.49
CA ASP A 110 -12.82 8.84 -0.31
C ASP A 110 -14.20 8.21 -0.52
N LEU A 111 -15.20 8.99 -0.91
CA LEU A 111 -16.57 8.49 -1.09
C LEU A 111 -16.63 7.38 -2.15
N SER A 112 -15.90 7.55 -3.25
CA SER A 112 -15.89 6.58 -4.34
C SER A 112 -15.11 5.33 -3.96
N PHE A 113 -13.96 5.46 -3.30
CA PHE A 113 -13.18 4.33 -2.83
C PHE A 113 -13.96 3.45 -1.85
N ARG A 114 -14.57 4.04 -0.82
CA ARG A 114 -15.40 3.29 0.15
C ARG A 114 -16.58 2.60 -0.52
N ARG A 115 -17.27 3.27 -1.45
CA ARG A 115 -18.36 2.67 -2.23
C ARG A 115 -17.87 1.45 -3.01
N GLU A 116 -16.75 1.56 -3.71
CA GLU A 116 -16.21 0.45 -4.50
C GLU A 116 -15.70 -0.70 -3.62
N MET A 117 -15.03 -0.40 -2.51
CA MET A 117 -14.61 -1.42 -1.56
C MET A 117 -15.79 -2.16 -0.91
N LYS A 118 -16.94 -1.48 -0.73
CA LYS A 118 -18.16 -2.14 -0.24
C LYS A 118 -18.76 -3.13 -1.25
N LYS A 119 -18.49 -2.96 -2.57
CA LYS A 119 -18.81 -4.00 -3.57
C LYS A 119 -17.83 -5.17 -3.49
N VAL A 120 -16.54 -4.91 -3.28
CA VAL A 120 -15.52 -5.95 -3.12
C VAL A 120 -15.78 -6.77 -1.85
N TYR A 121 -16.08 -6.12 -0.72
CA TYR A 121 -16.35 -6.76 0.58
C TYR A 121 -17.64 -6.20 1.21
N PRO A 122 -18.83 -6.70 0.80
CA PRO A 122 -20.12 -6.18 1.27
C PRO A 122 -20.31 -6.25 2.78
N ASN A 123 -19.71 -7.24 3.44
CA ASN A 123 -19.89 -7.55 4.86
C ASN A 123 -18.71 -7.10 5.74
N LYS A 124 -17.73 -6.35 5.18
CA LYS A 124 -16.60 -5.83 5.96
C LYS A 124 -16.70 -4.31 6.02
N ASP A 125 -16.34 -3.74 7.16
CA ASP A 125 -16.23 -2.30 7.38
C ASP A 125 -14.77 -1.94 7.71
N PHE A 126 -14.35 -0.73 7.32
CA PHE A 126 -13.04 -0.23 7.67
C PHE A 126 -12.95 -0.02 9.19
N ILE A 127 -11.84 -0.48 9.76
CA ILE A 127 -11.47 -0.32 11.16
C ILE A 127 -10.24 0.58 11.21
N GLU A 128 -10.24 1.59 12.06
CA GLU A 128 -9.07 2.43 12.29
C GLU A 128 -8.03 1.66 13.12
N LEU A 129 -6.79 1.63 12.64
CA LEU A 129 -5.70 0.97 13.34
C LEU A 129 -5.24 1.81 14.53
N PRO A 130 -5.05 1.21 15.72
CA PRO A 130 -4.48 1.92 16.86
C PRO A 130 -3.01 2.28 16.60
N HIS A 131 -2.51 3.33 17.23
CA HIS A 131 -1.15 3.84 17.02
C HIS A 131 -0.04 2.84 17.38
N ASP A 132 -0.33 1.85 18.21
CA ASP A 132 0.60 0.78 18.60
C ASP A 132 0.56 -0.44 17.66
N HIS A 133 -0.25 -0.41 16.59
CA HIS A 133 -0.32 -1.48 15.61
C HIS A 133 1.04 -1.75 14.97
N ASP A 134 1.32 -3.03 14.66
CA ASP A 134 2.64 -3.48 14.18
C ASP A 134 3.06 -2.81 12.86
N ILE A 135 2.13 -2.34 12.04
CA ILE A 135 2.42 -1.60 10.80
C ILE A 135 3.24 -0.32 11.06
N PHE A 136 3.04 0.32 12.23
CA PHE A 136 3.76 1.55 12.59
C PHE A 136 5.15 1.32 13.17
N LYS A 137 5.58 0.06 13.30
CA LYS A 137 6.90 -0.32 13.84
C LYS A 137 7.55 -1.49 13.10
N SER A 138 7.03 -1.84 11.92
CA SER A 138 7.50 -2.99 11.15
C SER A 138 8.95 -2.86 10.67
N TYR A 139 9.44 -1.65 10.44
CA TYR A 139 10.84 -1.34 10.11
C TYR A 139 11.34 -0.07 10.82
N TYR A 140 10.62 1.04 10.72
CA TYR A 140 10.85 2.29 11.45
C TYR A 140 9.78 2.46 12.53
N ILE A 141 10.09 3.19 13.61
CA ILE A 141 9.15 3.41 14.71
C ILE A 141 8.40 4.73 14.50
N PHE A 142 7.08 4.65 14.49
CA PHE A 142 6.16 5.77 14.45
C PHE A 142 5.25 5.74 15.68
N GLU A 143 5.67 6.41 16.76
CA GLU A 143 4.94 6.42 18.04
C GLU A 143 3.55 7.05 17.95
N ASN A 144 3.37 7.98 17.00
CA ASN A 144 2.11 8.71 16.81
C ASN A 144 1.28 8.16 15.62
N GLY A 145 1.61 6.96 15.12
CA GLY A 145 0.88 6.34 14.00
C GLY A 145 1.17 7.01 12.65
N LEU A 146 0.14 7.13 11.81
CA LEU A 146 0.26 7.62 10.45
C LEU A 146 0.65 9.11 10.38
N PRO A 147 1.72 9.51 9.65
CA PRO A 147 2.07 10.91 9.49
C PRO A 147 1.08 11.65 8.59
N LYS A 148 0.83 12.94 8.87
CA LYS A 148 0.10 13.87 8.00
C LYS A 148 1.08 14.56 7.07
N ILE A 149 0.90 14.38 5.77
CA ILE A 149 1.80 14.96 4.75
C ILE A 149 1.17 16.19 4.12
N HIS A 150 -0.07 16.09 3.66
CA HIS A 150 -0.79 17.21 3.07
C HIS A 150 -2.10 17.50 3.81
N GLU A 151 -2.58 18.74 3.73
CA GLU A 151 -3.85 19.15 4.35
C GLU A 151 -4.97 19.08 3.32
N HIS A 152 -6.01 18.31 3.62
CA HIS A 152 -7.23 18.26 2.83
C HIS A 152 -8.38 18.96 3.56
N ASP A 153 -9.06 18.23 4.46
CA ASP A 153 -10.25 18.71 5.16
C ASP A 153 -9.98 19.08 6.64
N ASN A 154 -8.73 19.34 7.01
CA ASN A 154 -8.27 19.61 8.39
C ASN A 154 -8.60 18.47 9.38
N LYS A 155 -8.69 17.24 8.89
CA LYS A 155 -8.88 16.06 9.74
C LYS A 155 -7.53 15.42 10.07
N PRO A 156 -7.43 14.69 11.19
CA PRO A 156 -6.25 13.89 11.48
C PRO A 156 -6.08 12.76 10.45
N PRO A 157 -4.84 12.32 10.19
CA PRO A 157 -4.61 11.16 9.33
C PRO A 157 -5.12 9.88 10.02
N GLN A 158 -5.75 9.01 9.24
CA GLN A 158 -6.30 7.75 9.72
C GLN A 158 -5.77 6.57 8.89
N ALA A 159 -5.28 5.56 9.54
CA ALA A 159 -4.94 4.28 8.91
C ALA A 159 -6.16 3.34 9.02
N LEU A 160 -6.92 3.24 7.95
CA LEU A 160 -8.15 2.47 7.90
C LEU A 160 -7.90 1.11 7.23
N ALA A 161 -8.32 0.03 7.87
CA ALA A 161 -7.99 -1.33 7.45
C ALA A 161 -9.22 -2.19 7.22
N LEU A 162 -9.14 -3.09 6.21
CA LEU A 162 -10.00 -4.26 6.08
C LEU A 162 -9.19 -5.51 6.38
N PHE A 163 -9.78 -6.41 7.13
CA PHE A 163 -9.19 -7.69 7.50
C PHE A 163 -9.92 -8.87 6.87
N ASP A 164 -9.15 -9.90 6.52
CA ASP A 164 -9.66 -11.24 6.24
C ASP A 164 -9.09 -12.18 7.29
N ASP A 165 -9.95 -12.63 8.21
CA ASP A 165 -9.55 -13.19 9.50
C ASP A 165 -8.58 -12.25 10.23
N SER A 166 -7.35 -12.69 10.48
CA SER A 166 -6.30 -11.88 11.11
C SER A 166 -5.40 -11.11 10.13
N ARG A 167 -5.53 -11.37 8.82
CA ARG A 167 -4.68 -10.75 7.78
C ARG A 167 -5.26 -9.41 7.36
N LEU A 168 -4.44 -8.35 7.42
CA LEU A 168 -4.78 -7.04 6.88
C LEU A 168 -4.67 -7.09 5.34
N ILE A 169 -5.81 -6.99 4.65
CA ILE A 169 -5.87 -7.14 3.19
C ILE A 169 -5.92 -5.81 2.44
N VAL A 170 -6.48 -4.77 3.08
CA VAL A 170 -6.56 -3.42 2.53
C VAL A 170 -6.17 -2.44 3.61
N LEU A 171 -5.21 -1.57 3.32
CA LEU A 171 -4.91 -0.37 4.09
C LEU A 171 -5.35 0.86 3.29
N TYR A 172 -6.06 1.77 3.93
CA TYR A 172 -6.41 3.07 3.39
C TYR A 172 -5.83 4.17 4.26
N THR A 173 -4.85 4.90 3.73
CA THR A 173 -4.17 6.02 4.42
C THR A 173 -4.94 7.31 4.17
N TYR A 174 -6.10 7.43 4.84
CA TYR A 174 -7.04 8.54 4.70
C TYR A 174 -6.49 9.82 5.33
N GLU A 175 -6.65 10.95 4.64
CA GLU A 175 -6.19 12.29 5.10
C GLU A 175 -4.68 12.38 5.38
N SER A 176 -3.87 11.46 4.83
CA SER A 176 -2.41 11.45 5.00
C SER A 176 -1.67 12.01 3.81
N ASP A 177 -2.03 11.53 2.61
CA ASP A 177 -1.40 11.87 1.33
C ASP A 177 0.10 11.54 1.31
N LEU A 178 0.39 10.25 1.54
CA LEU A 178 1.78 9.77 1.52
C LEU A 178 2.42 9.95 0.14
N GLY A 179 1.61 9.81 -0.93
CA GLY A 179 2.02 9.97 -2.32
C GLY A 179 2.72 11.29 -2.58
N ASP A 180 2.15 12.39 -2.10
CA ASP A 180 2.74 13.74 -2.19
C ASP A 180 4.10 13.83 -1.49
N GLY A 181 4.25 13.12 -0.37
CA GLY A 181 5.52 13.05 0.35
C GLY A 181 6.58 12.23 -0.40
N TRP A 182 6.17 11.30 -1.27
CA TRP A 182 7.09 10.51 -2.10
C TRP A 182 7.48 11.21 -3.40
N GLU A 183 6.69 12.20 -3.86
CA GLU A 183 6.96 12.97 -5.07
C GLU A 183 8.33 13.64 -5.06
N ASN A 184 8.80 14.12 -6.21
CA ASN A 184 10.02 14.92 -6.30
C ASN A 184 9.91 16.18 -5.44
N PRO A 185 11.01 16.64 -4.80
CA PRO A 185 10.97 17.79 -3.89
C PRO A 185 10.34 19.05 -4.49
N SER A 186 10.49 19.25 -5.79
CA SER A 186 9.99 20.44 -6.50
C SER A 186 8.49 20.41 -6.84
N VAL A 187 7.77 19.33 -6.51
CA VAL A 187 6.34 19.21 -6.86
C VAL A 187 5.47 19.88 -5.81
N HIS A 188 5.69 19.57 -4.53
CA HIS A 188 4.89 20.08 -3.42
C HIS A 188 5.67 20.97 -2.44
N ASP A 189 6.97 21.21 -2.69
CA ASP A 189 7.86 21.96 -1.81
C ASP A 189 7.86 21.47 -0.34
N ASN A 190 7.55 20.19 -0.12
CA ASN A 190 7.52 19.58 1.19
C ASN A 190 8.93 19.58 1.82
N PRO A 191 9.10 20.01 3.09
CA PRO A 191 10.37 19.88 3.81
C PRO A 191 10.87 18.43 3.83
N TRP A 192 12.20 18.26 3.89
CA TRP A 192 12.80 16.92 3.88
C TRP A 192 12.26 16.04 5.00
N GLU A 193 12.10 16.56 6.21
CA GLU A 193 11.60 15.82 7.36
C GLU A 193 10.20 15.22 7.10
N LYS A 194 9.33 15.99 6.44
CA LYS A 194 7.99 15.54 6.07
C LYS A 194 8.04 14.45 5.00
N ARG A 195 8.87 14.66 3.96
CA ARG A 195 9.10 13.67 2.89
C ARG A 195 9.74 12.38 3.43
N GLU A 196 10.74 12.52 4.31
CA GLU A 196 11.39 11.37 4.94
C GLU A 196 10.39 10.56 5.78
N ALA A 197 9.50 11.22 6.53
CA ALA A 197 8.44 10.56 7.28
C ALA A 197 7.51 9.76 6.35
N ALA A 198 7.09 10.35 5.23
CA ALA A 198 6.29 9.65 4.22
C ALA A 198 7.01 8.43 3.64
N LEU A 199 8.28 8.59 3.23
CA LEU A 199 9.09 7.49 2.67
C LEU A 199 9.30 6.36 3.70
N LYS A 200 9.61 6.69 4.95
CA LYS A 200 9.74 5.71 6.05
C LYS A 200 8.42 4.98 6.32
N MET A 201 7.29 5.69 6.29
CA MET A 201 5.97 5.06 6.44
C MET A 201 5.66 4.14 5.27
N GLY A 202 5.99 4.52 4.03
CA GLY A 202 5.89 3.64 2.87
C GLY A 202 6.69 2.35 3.03
N VAL A 203 7.92 2.42 3.56
CA VAL A 203 8.73 1.25 3.89
C VAL A 203 8.02 0.38 4.92
N ASN A 204 7.48 0.96 6.00
CA ASN A 204 6.77 0.22 7.03
C ASN A 204 5.56 -0.54 6.44
N ILE A 205 4.74 0.13 5.63
CA ILE A 205 3.56 -0.49 5.01
C ILE A 205 3.98 -1.68 4.12
N ILE A 206 5.04 -1.52 3.33
CA ILE A 206 5.55 -2.59 2.45
C ILE A 206 6.08 -3.76 3.28
N TYR A 207 6.91 -3.50 4.30
CA TYR A 207 7.44 -4.55 5.17
C TYR A 207 6.34 -5.31 5.87
N PHE A 208 5.38 -4.59 6.46
CA PHE A 208 4.23 -5.21 7.10
C PHE A 208 3.45 -6.10 6.13
N ALA A 209 3.13 -5.58 4.96
CA ALA A 209 2.35 -6.31 3.95
C ALA A 209 3.02 -7.62 3.50
N LEU A 210 4.36 -7.65 3.45
CA LEU A 210 5.11 -8.81 2.98
C LEU A 210 5.49 -9.79 4.10
N THR A 211 5.27 -9.45 5.38
CA THR A 211 5.72 -10.26 6.53
C THR A 211 4.62 -10.69 7.49
N GLN A 212 3.39 -10.18 7.33
CA GLN A 212 2.23 -10.56 8.15
C GLN A 212 1.77 -12.01 7.97
#